data_28e6b7d57945b9b99f3b3fb0bbd9edbe
#
_entry.id   28e6b7d57945b9b99f3b3fb0bbd9edbe
#
_cell.length_a   1.000
_cell.length_b   1.000
_cell.length_c   1.000
_cell.angle_alpha   90.00
_cell.angle_beta   90.00
_cell.angle_gamma   90.00
#
_symmetry.space_group_name_H-M   'P 1'
#
loop_
_entity.id
_entity.type
_entity.pdbx_description
1 polymer ?
#
loop_
_entity_poly.entity_id
_entity_poly.type
_entity_poly.pdbx_seq_one_letter_code
_entity_poly.pdbx_strand_id
1 'polypeptide(L)'
;MVYFQGGGSIRFAVGFVAGLLLRETAQRKSKKPPRTLLVPARRDQKDGEMILVRQLEAEDFDKGFMELLAQLTSAGNVNREQWQARFAETRHGPEFVFVVEENGRLLASGTLVLERKFARGCGLCGHIEDIVVDKQCRGRGMGLVIVTALTRVAERMGCYKVILDCSEENQPFYEKCEFKRKEVQMARYFRD
;
A
#
# COMPACT_ATOMS: atom_id res chain seq x y z
N MET A 1 10.86 -5.01 -32.75
CA MET A 1 10.89 -5.58 -34.10
C MET A 1 9.46 -5.53 -34.62
N VAL A 2 9.20 -4.60 -35.51
CA VAL A 2 7.86 -4.34 -36.06
C VAL A 2 7.78 -5.03 -37.39
N TYR A 3 6.82 -5.92 -37.59
CA TYR A 3 6.47 -6.47 -38.88
C TYR A 3 5.14 -5.89 -39.33
N PHE A 4 5.18 -5.13 -40.44
CA PHE A 4 4.01 -4.81 -41.24
C PHE A 4 3.96 -5.80 -42.43
N GLN A 5 2.85 -6.47 -42.60
CA GLN A 5 2.49 -7.01 -43.93
C GLN A 5 0.97 -7.12 -44.10
N GLY A 6 0.47 -6.51 -45.16
CA GLY A 6 -0.48 -7.06 -46.10
C GLY A 6 -1.95 -6.67 -45.92
N GLY A 7 -2.47 -5.91 -46.87
CA GLY A 7 -3.85 -5.49 -46.97
C GLY A 7 -4.85 -6.63 -47.13
N GLY A 8 -5.95 -6.51 -46.41
CA GLY A 8 -7.14 -7.31 -46.55
C GLY A 8 -8.34 -6.52 -46.04
N SER A 9 -9.32 -6.26 -46.89
CA SER A 9 -10.56 -5.56 -46.55
C SER A 9 -11.30 -6.31 -45.46
N ILE A 10 -11.38 -5.70 -44.27
CA ILE A 10 -12.19 -6.21 -43.15
C ILE A 10 -13.59 -5.62 -43.28
N ARG A 11 -14.55 -6.43 -43.71
CA ARG A 11 -15.99 -6.13 -43.55
C ARG A 11 -16.33 -6.26 -42.07
N PHE A 12 -16.71 -5.17 -41.43
CA PHE A 12 -17.20 -5.17 -40.06
C PHE A 12 -18.55 -5.88 -39.99
N ALA A 13 -18.58 -7.05 -39.38
CA ALA A 13 -19.80 -7.62 -38.83
C ALA A 13 -20.02 -6.98 -37.44
N VAL A 14 -20.69 -5.84 -37.41
CA VAL A 14 -21.17 -5.21 -36.19
C VAL A 14 -22.47 -5.85 -35.80
N GLY A 15 -22.48 -6.63 -34.76
CA GLY A 15 -23.70 -7.11 -34.17
C GLY A 15 -23.53 -8.45 -33.45
N PHE A 16 -23.67 -8.46 -32.14
CA PHE A 16 -23.86 -9.58 -31.22
C PHE A 16 -22.75 -9.92 -30.21
N VAL A 17 -21.63 -9.26 -30.15
CA VAL A 17 -20.63 -9.52 -29.06
C VAL A 17 -20.59 -8.44 -27.99
N ALA A 18 -21.21 -7.28 -28.22
CA ALA A 18 -21.20 -6.16 -27.28
C ALA A 18 -22.01 -6.39 -25.99
N GLY A 19 -23.00 -7.28 -26.01
CA GLY A 19 -23.92 -7.50 -24.89
C GLY A 19 -23.36 -8.41 -23.78
N LEU A 20 -22.44 -9.31 -24.09
CA LEU A 20 -21.91 -10.28 -23.12
C LEU A 20 -20.67 -9.75 -22.40
N LEU A 21 -19.80 -9.01 -23.09
CA LEU A 21 -18.61 -8.40 -22.49
C LEU A 21 -18.92 -7.20 -21.58
N LEU A 22 -20.04 -6.50 -21.78
CA LEU A 22 -20.46 -5.39 -20.92
C LEU A 22 -21.08 -5.86 -19.58
N ARG A 23 -21.46 -7.12 -19.45
CA ARG A 23 -22.03 -7.64 -18.18
C ARG A 23 -20.97 -8.05 -17.16
N GLU A 24 -19.75 -8.44 -17.55
CA GLU A 24 -18.69 -8.81 -16.62
C GLU A 24 -17.86 -7.61 -16.14
N THR A 25 -17.84 -6.50 -16.88
CA THR A 25 -17.10 -5.28 -16.46
C THR A 25 -17.93 -4.38 -15.52
N ALA A 26 -19.22 -4.57 -15.40
CA ALA A 26 -20.13 -3.66 -14.70
C ALA A 26 -20.21 -3.88 -13.18
N GLN A 27 -19.44 -4.77 -12.56
CA GLN A 27 -19.59 -5.08 -11.12
C GLN A 27 -18.28 -5.14 -10.32
N ARG A 28 -17.20 -4.50 -10.72
CA ARG A 28 -16.18 -4.09 -9.76
C ARG A 28 -16.62 -2.79 -9.08
N LYS A 29 -17.65 -2.87 -8.21
CA LYS A 29 -17.91 -1.80 -7.24
C LYS A 29 -16.55 -1.44 -6.62
N SER A 30 -16.16 -0.17 -6.69
CA SER A 30 -14.96 0.37 -6.07
C SER A 30 -14.94 -0.04 -4.60
N LYS A 31 -14.21 -1.12 -4.28
CA LYS A 31 -13.99 -1.54 -2.91
C LYS A 31 -13.19 -0.44 -2.25
N LYS A 32 -13.68 0.13 -1.18
CA LYS A 32 -12.90 1.02 -0.32
C LYS A 32 -12.08 0.16 0.65
N PRO A 33 -10.83 0.55 0.96
CA PRO A 33 -10.06 -0.14 1.97
C PRO A 33 -10.76 -0.04 3.34
N PRO A 34 -10.63 -1.06 4.20
CA PRO A 34 -11.16 -1.01 5.54
C PRO A 34 -10.52 0.13 6.32
N ARG A 35 -11.28 0.78 7.18
CA ARG A 35 -10.74 1.83 8.06
C ARG A 35 -9.88 1.25 9.18
N THR A 36 -10.20 0.05 9.62
CA THR A 36 -9.53 -0.65 10.74
C THR A 36 -9.36 -2.13 10.43
N LEU A 37 -8.31 -2.72 10.97
CA LEU A 37 -8.04 -4.14 10.94
C LEU A 37 -7.53 -4.59 12.31
N LEU A 38 -7.91 -5.81 12.69
CA LEU A 38 -7.25 -6.52 13.79
C LEU A 38 -6.21 -7.48 13.20
N VAL A 39 -4.99 -7.36 13.67
CA VAL A 39 -3.84 -8.15 13.21
C VAL A 39 -3.19 -8.80 14.43
N PRO A 40 -2.91 -10.11 14.41
CA PRO A 40 -2.22 -10.75 15.52
C PRO A 40 -0.81 -10.18 15.69
N ALA A 41 -0.41 -9.94 16.93
CA ALA A 41 0.93 -9.44 17.27
C ALA A 41 2.04 -10.40 16.82
N ARG A 42 1.74 -11.71 16.79
CA ARG A 42 2.61 -12.77 16.29
C ARG A 42 1.82 -13.75 15.43
N ARG A 43 2.42 -14.23 14.34
CA ARG A 43 1.76 -15.15 13.39
C ARG A 43 1.47 -16.55 13.95
N ASP A 44 2.27 -17.02 14.87
CA ASP A 44 2.29 -18.38 15.41
C ASP A 44 1.32 -18.59 16.59
N GLN A 45 0.69 -17.51 17.08
CA GLN A 45 -0.25 -17.57 18.21
C GLN A 45 -1.71 -17.50 17.71
N LYS A 46 -2.43 -18.63 17.76
CA LYS A 46 -3.86 -18.69 17.44
C LYS A 46 -4.74 -17.88 18.39
N ASP A 47 -4.31 -17.72 19.64
CA ASP A 47 -5.01 -16.97 20.71
C ASP A 47 -4.18 -15.76 21.19
N GLY A 48 -3.33 -15.21 20.31
CA GLY A 48 -2.43 -14.10 20.61
C GLY A 48 -3.13 -12.74 20.68
N GLU A 49 -2.45 -11.80 21.32
CA GLU A 49 -2.84 -10.42 21.36
C GLU A 49 -3.12 -9.87 19.95
N MET A 50 -4.28 -9.26 19.76
CA MET A 50 -4.69 -8.62 18.51
C MET A 50 -4.41 -7.13 18.58
N ILE A 51 -3.65 -6.65 17.62
CA ILE A 51 -3.29 -5.23 17.50
C ILE A 51 -4.25 -4.56 16.52
N LEU A 52 -4.82 -3.44 16.94
CA LEU A 52 -5.64 -2.60 16.07
C LEU A 52 -4.75 -1.77 15.15
N VAL A 53 -4.93 -1.95 13.86
CA VAL A 53 -4.33 -1.11 12.81
C VAL A 53 -5.44 -0.30 12.18
N ARG A 54 -5.29 1.01 12.12
CA ARG A 54 -6.29 1.92 11.54
C ARG A 54 -5.69 2.83 10.46
N GLN A 55 -6.55 3.39 9.62
CA GLN A 55 -6.11 4.45 8.72
C GLN A 55 -5.71 5.69 9.51
N LEU A 56 -4.77 6.44 8.93
CA LEU A 56 -4.33 7.75 9.41
C LEU A 56 -5.52 8.72 9.53
N GLU A 57 -5.52 9.53 10.57
CA GLU A 57 -6.51 10.57 10.85
C GLU A 57 -5.84 11.95 10.93
N ALA A 58 -6.63 13.02 10.76
CA ALA A 58 -6.09 14.37 10.75
C ALA A 58 -5.42 14.75 12.09
N GLU A 59 -5.94 14.19 13.18
CA GLU A 59 -5.50 14.40 14.56
C GLU A 59 -4.16 13.71 14.88
N ASP A 60 -3.68 12.81 13.99
CA ASP A 60 -2.43 12.08 14.20
C ASP A 60 -1.19 12.97 14.07
N PHE A 61 -1.35 14.17 13.52
CA PHE A 61 -0.32 15.20 13.59
C PHE A 61 0.10 15.48 15.05
N ASP A 62 -0.88 15.60 15.94
CA ASP A 62 -0.65 15.88 17.36
C ASP A 62 -0.21 14.66 18.16
N LYS A 63 -0.32 13.45 17.56
CA LYS A 63 0.14 12.20 18.17
C LYS A 63 1.56 11.81 17.74
N GLY A 64 2.30 12.75 17.12
CA GLY A 64 3.71 12.56 16.77
C GLY A 64 3.93 11.81 15.45
N PHE A 65 3.02 11.95 14.47
CA PHE A 65 3.22 11.27 13.17
C PHE A 65 4.49 11.74 12.45
N MET A 66 4.78 13.04 12.47
CA MET A 66 5.97 13.58 11.81
C MET A 66 7.26 13.15 12.51
N GLU A 67 7.25 13.09 13.84
CA GLU A 67 8.36 12.59 14.66
C GLU A 67 8.61 11.09 14.43
N LEU A 68 7.54 10.32 14.19
CA LEU A 68 7.65 8.92 13.80
C LEU A 68 8.30 8.80 12.42
N LEU A 69 7.85 9.54 11.42
CA LEU A 69 8.44 9.54 10.06
C LEU A 69 9.89 10.00 10.06
N ALA A 70 10.26 10.96 10.89
CA ALA A 70 11.63 11.43 11.05
C ALA A 70 12.61 10.33 11.52
N GLN A 71 12.11 9.22 12.05
CA GLN A 71 12.92 8.05 12.40
C GLN A 71 13.23 7.14 11.20
N LEU A 72 12.54 7.33 10.08
CA LEU A 72 12.76 6.61 8.84
C LEU A 72 13.68 7.39 7.90
N THR A 73 13.37 8.65 7.68
CA THR A 73 14.04 9.51 6.71
C THR A 73 13.91 10.98 7.12
N SER A 74 14.50 11.89 6.33
CA SER A 74 14.32 13.32 6.51
C SER A 74 12.87 13.72 6.26
N ALA A 75 12.10 13.94 7.32
CA ALA A 75 10.68 14.31 7.22
C ALA A 75 10.45 15.81 6.93
N GLY A 76 11.50 16.64 7.04
CA GLY A 76 11.37 18.10 6.91
C GLY A 76 10.56 18.73 8.05
N ASN A 77 10.40 20.05 7.99
CA ASN A 77 9.59 20.81 8.93
C ASN A 77 8.18 21.02 8.35
N VAL A 78 7.29 20.06 8.55
CA VAL A 78 5.91 20.13 8.09
C VAL A 78 5.08 20.83 9.16
N ASN A 79 4.50 21.99 8.84
CA ASN A 79 3.57 22.69 9.70
C ASN A 79 2.14 22.13 9.57
N ARG A 80 1.24 22.55 10.47
CA ARG A 80 -0.15 22.07 10.50
C ARG A 80 -0.92 22.34 9.19
N GLU A 81 -0.70 23.46 8.56
CA GLU A 81 -1.38 23.81 7.30
C GLU A 81 -0.93 22.86 6.16
N GLN A 82 0.37 22.65 6.03
CA GLN A 82 0.95 21.70 5.07
C GLN A 82 0.46 20.27 5.33
N TRP A 83 0.39 19.87 6.61
CA TRP A 83 -0.18 18.58 7.01
C TRP A 83 -1.64 18.44 6.56
N GLN A 84 -2.49 19.42 6.87
CA GLN A 84 -3.91 19.38 6.52
C GLN A 84 -4.11 19.31 5.01
N ALA A 85 -3.35 20.10 4.25
CA ALA A 85 -3.38 20.07 2.80
C ALA A 85 -3.00 18.68 2.25
N ARG A 86 -1.88 18.11 2.71
CA ARG A 86 -1.44 16.77 2.30
C ARG A 86 -2.42 15.69 2.73
N PHE A 87 -2.93 15.76 3.96
CA PHE A 87 -3.93 14.81 4.43
C PHE A 87 -5.21 14.84 3.59
N ALA A 88 -5.67 16.04 3.18
CA ALA A 88 -6.82 16.15 2.29
C ALA A 88 -6.57 15.53 0.90
N GLU A 89 -5.36 15.69 0.35
CA GLU A 89 -4.96 15.06 -0.92
C GLU A 89 -4.98 13.53 -0.83
N THR A 90 -4.42 12.94 0.23
CA THR A 90 -4.37 11.49 0.41
C THR A 90 -5.77 10.86 0.54
N ARG A 91 -6.78 11.62 0.97
CA ARG A 91 -8.17 11.14 1.04
C ARG A 91 -8.78 10.82 -0.32
N HIS A 92 -8.23 11.37 -1.38
CA HIS A 92 -8.70 11.22 -2.76
C HIS A 92 -7.68 10.51 -3.67
N GLY A 93 -6.48 10.26 -3.15
CA GLY A 93 -5.39 9.59 -3.84
C GLY A 93 -5.50 8.06 -3.85
N PRO A 94 -4.55 7.40 -4.49
CA PRO A 94 -4.40 5.95 -4.49
C PRO A 94 -3.67 5.43 -3.24
N GLU A 95 -3.16 6.32 -2.39
CA GLU A 95 -2.40 6.02 -1.19
C GLU A 95 -3.30 5.89 0.04
N PHE A 96 -2.98 4.92 0.89
CA PHE A 96 -3.67 4.64 2.15
C PHE A 96 -2.63 4.45 3.24
N VAL A 97 -2.54 5.42 4.14
CA VAL A 97 -1.63 5.37 5.27
C VAL A 97 -2.32 4.67 6.43
N PHE A 98 -1.65 3.70 7.03
CA PHE A 98 -2.12 2.99 8.21
C PHE A 98 -1.15 3.18 9.37
N VAL A 99 -1.69 3.19 10.57
CA VAL A 99 -0.94 3.40 11.81
C VAL A 99 -1.33 2.37 12.88
N VAL A 100 -0.40 2.11 13.78
CA VAL A 100 -0.63 1.43 15.05
C VAL A 100 -0.53 2.48 16.15
N GLU A 101 -1.57 2.58 16.99
CA GLU A 101 -1.62 3.49 18.11
C GLU A 101 -1.74 2.73 19.43
N GLU A 102 -1.03 3.19 20.43
CA GLU A 102 -1.14 2.71 21.81
C GLU A 102 -1.06 3.91 22.77
N ASN A 103 -2.06 4.05 23.65
CA ASN A 103 -2.10 5.13 24.66
C ASN A 103 -1.92 6.55 24.09
N GLY A 104 -2.53 6.85 22.95
CA GLY A 104 -2.47 8.17 22.30
C GLY A 104 -1.16 8.46 21.57
N ARG A 105 -0.27 7.48 21.41
CA ARG A 105 1.00 7.59 20.71
C ARG A 105 1.04 6.64 19.51
N LEU A 106 1.60 7.10 18.40
CA LEU A 106 1.80 6.26 17.22
C LEU A 106 3.08 5.43 17.36
N LEU A 107 2.94 4.12 17.23
CA LEU A 107 4.02 3.15 17.36
C LEU A 107 4.61 2.68 16.03
N ALA A 108 3.78 2.66 15.00
CA ALA A 108 4.20 2.25 13.65
C ALA A 108 3.32 2.91 12.60
N SER A 109 3.87 3.07 11.41
CA SER A 109 3.16 3.52 10.22
C SER A 109 3.62 2.77 8.99
N GLY A 110 2.78 2.78 7.95
CA GLY A 110 3.12 2.32 6.62
C GLY A 110 2.07 2.74 5.61
N THR A 111 2.48 2.89 4.38
CA THR A 111 1.65 3.36 3.28
C THR A 111 1.42 2.23 2.27
N LEU A 112 0.19 2.05 1.82
CA LEU A 112 -0.17 1.22 0.67
C LEU A 112 -0.58 2.13 -0.49
N VAL A 113 0.12 2.07 -1.60
CA VAL A 113 -0.24 2.75 -2.84
C VAL A 113 -0.85 1.73 -3.80
N LEU A 114 -2.02 2.02 -4.37
CA LEU A 114 -2.71 1.16 -5.32
C LEU A 114 -2.47 1.63 -6.76
N GLU A 115 -1.65 0.90 -7.49
CA GLU A 115 -1.39 1.17 -8.90
C GLU A 115 -2.38 0.44 -9.80
N ARG A 116 -3.09 1.19 -10.66
CA ARG A 116 -3.97 0.63 -11.69
C ARG A 116 -3.17 0.32 -12.95
N LYS A 117 -3.19 -0.93 -13.36
CA LYS A 117 -2.50 -1.41 -14.58
C LYS A 117 -3.50 -1.60 -15.71
N PHE A 118 -3.10 -1.33 -16.95
CA PHE A 118 -3.79 -1.88 -18.13
C PHE A 118 -3.45 -3.36 -18.34
N ALA A 119 -2.24 -3.75 -18.02
CA ALA A 119 -1.81 -5.15 -18.02
C ALA A 119 -2.58 -6.00 -16.99
N ARG A 120 -2.48 -7.32 -17.11
CA ARG A 120 -3.13 -8.27 -16.18
C ARG A 120 -4.66 -8.08 -16.10
N GLY A 121 -5.32 -7.81 -17.24
CA GLY A 121 -6.77 -7.62 -17.28
C GLY A 121 -7.23 -6.40 -16.49
N CYS A 122 -6.56 -5.27 -16.61
CA CYS A 122 -6.78 -4.07 -15.79
C CYS A 122 -6.64 -4.35 -14.29
N GLY A 123 -5.59 -5.11 -13.92
CA GLY A 123 -5.32 -5.50 -12.54
C GLY A 123 -4.83 -4.36 -11.67
N LEU A 124 -4.80 -4.62 -10.34
CA LEU A 124 -4.23 -3.73 -9.33
C LEU A 124 -2.91 -4.32 -8.82
N CYS A 125 -1.90 -3.47 -8.62
CA CYS A 125 -0.68 -3.78 -7.89
C CYS A 125 -0.61 -2.91 -6.64
N GLY A 126 -0.30 -3.49 -5.49
CA GLY A 126 -0.02 -2.73 -4.27
C GLY A 126 1.47 -2.43 -4.16
N HIS A 127 1.83 -1.21 -3.75
CA HIS A 127 3.18 -0.83 -3.35
C HIS A 127 3.14 -0.49 -1.87
N ILE A 128 4.03 -1.10 -1.08
CA ILE A 128 4.19 -0.77 0.33
C ILE A 128 5.38 0.17 0.46
N GLU A 129 5.12 1.32 1.09
CA GLU A 129 6.07 2.42 1.26
C GLU A 129 6.08 2.88 2.71
N ASP A 130 7.13 3.61 3.09
CA ASP A 130 7.26 4.36 4.35
C ASP A 130 7.01 3.51 5.61
N ILE A 131 7.51 2.28 5.64
CA ILE A 131 7.39 1.43 6.83
C ILE A 131 8.31 1.94 7.93
N VAL A 132 7.71 2.41 9.01
CA VAL A 132 8.44 2.88 10.19
C VAL A 132 7.87 2.27 11.47
N VAL A 133 8.75 1.95 12.41
CA VAL A 133 8.41 1.55 13.79
C VAL A 133 9.21 2.42 14.73
N ASP A 134 8.51 3.00 15.71
CA ASP A 134 9.13 3.80 16.76
C ASP A 134 10.28 3.02 17.42
N LYS A 135 11.44 3.68 17.52
CA LYS A 135 12.68 3.08 18.06
C LYS A 135 12.49 2.43 19.43
N GLN A 136 11.62 3.00 20.26
CA GLN A 136 11.32 2.47 21.60
C GLN A 136 10.43 1.23 21.58
N CYS A 137 9.77 0.95 20.44
CA CYS A 137 8.83 -0.18 20.27
C CYS A 137 9.39 -1.26 19.33
N ARG A 138 10.62 -1.13 18.87
CA ARG A 138 11.27 -2.17 18.05
C ARG A 138 11.40 -3.46 18.85
N GLY A 139 11.37 -4.60 18.15
CA GLY A 139 11.38 -5.93 18.79
C GLY A 139 10.01 -6.41 19.29
N ARG A 140 8.99 -5.55 19.39
CA ARG A 140 7.61 -5.91 19.80
C ARG A 140 6.75 -6.49 18.68
N GLY A 141 7.29 -6.67 17.46
CA GLY A 141 6.55 -7.21 16.32
C GLY A 141 5.74 -6.19 15.52
N MET A 142 5.77 -4.90 15.85
CA MET A 142 4.94 -3.87 15.22
C MET A 142 5.21 -3.74 13.71
N GLY A 143 6.44 -3.95 13.25
CA GLY A 143 6.76 -4.00 11.82
C GLY A 143 6.02 -5.12 11.08
N LEU A 144 5.98 -6.33 11.65
CA LEU A 144 5.22 -7.44 11.08
C LEU A 144 3.72 -7.13 11.06
N VAL A 145 3.20 -6.52 12.12
CA VAL A 145 1.78 -6.13 12.23
C VAL A 145 1.40 -5.18 11.10
N ILE A 146 2.16 -4.09 10.91
CA ILE A 146 1.82 -3.08 9.90
C ILE A 146 1.95 -3.65 8.47
N VAL A 147 3.01 -4.39 8.15
CA VAL A 147 3.20 -5.01 6.83
C VAL A 147 2.09 -6.04 6.55
N THR A 148 1.72 -6.85 7.54
CA THR A 148 0.60 -7.81 7.42
C THR A 148 -0.74 -7.09 7.18
N ALA A 149 -0.99 -5.97 7.87
CA ALA A 149 -2.19 -5.18 7.66
C ALA A 149 -2.28 -4.67 6.21
N LEU A 150 -1.22 -4.04 5.72
CA LEU A 150 -1.16 -3.48 4.36
C LEU A 150 -1.33 -4.57 3.30
N THR A 151 -0.68 -5.73 3.48
CA THR A 151 -0.82 -6.87 2.56
C THR A 151 -2.26 -7.39 2.52
N ARG A 152 -2.92 -7.53 3.68
CA ARG A 152 -4.33 -7.92 3.77
C ARG A 152 -5.28 -6.89 3.14
N VAL A 153 -4.98 -5.60 3.28
CA VAL A 153 -5.75 -4.54 2.59
C VAL A 153 -5.59 -4.68 1.09
N ALA A 154 -4.37 -4.82 0.58
CA ALA A 154 -4.12 -5.00 -0.84
C ALA A 154 -4.85 -6.22 -1.42
N GLU A 155 -4.83 -7.37 -0.71
CA GLU A 155 -5.57 -8.57 -1.10
C GLU A 155 -7.08 -8.31 -1.17
N ARG A 156 -7.66 -7.68 -0.14
CA ARG A 156 -9.09 -7.32 -0.11
C ARG A 156 -9.48 -6.35 -1.23
N MET A 157 -8.55 -5.45 -1.62
CA MET A 157 -8.73 -4.54 -2.74
C MET A 157 -8.65 -5.25 -4.10
N GLY A 158 -8.14 -6.49 -4.13
CA GLY A 158 -8.01 -7.30 -5.34
C GLY A 158 -6.70 -7.08 -6.07
N CYS A 159 -5.64 -6.67 -5.38
CA CYS A 159 -4.30 -6.63 -5.95
C CYS A 159 -3.85 -8.04 -6.35
N TYR A 160 -3.27 -8.18 -7.54
CA TYR A 160 -2.71 -9.46 -7.97
C TYR A 160 -1.32 -9.73 -7.39
N LYS A 161 -0.67 -8.69 -6.89
CA LYS A 161 0.60 -8.75 -6.12
C LYS A 161 0.76 -7.50 -5.27
N VAL A 162 1.66 -7.60 -4.30
CA VAL A 162 2.22 -6.46 -3.56
C VAL A 162 3.73 -6.46 -3.76
N ILE A 163 4.32 -5.29 -3.90
CA ILE A 163 5.76 -5.09 -3.98
C ILE A 163 6.19 -4.02 -2.97
N LEU A 164 7.46 -4.05 -2.61
CA LEU A 164 8.15 -3.05 -1.81
C LEU A 164 9.63 -3.06 -2.17
N ASP A 165 10.30 -1.98 -1.83
CA ASP A 165 11.74 -1.86 -1.91
C ASP A 165 12.34 -1.84 -0.52
N CYS A 166 13.52 -2.43 -0.34
CA CYS A 166 14.21 -2.44 0.94
C CYS A 166 15.73 -2.55 0.76
N SER A 167 16.47 -2.13 1.78
CA SER A 167 17.91 -2.40 1.85
C SER A 167 18.18 -3.90 2.03
N GLU A 168 19.36 -4.37 1.65
CA GLU A 168 19.76 -5.77 1.82
C GLU A 168 19.67 -6.22 3.29
N GLU A 169 19.99 -5.33 4.24
CA GLU A 169 19.88 -5.59 5.67
C GLU A 169 18.46 -5.89 6.14
N ASN A 170 17.46 -5.31 5.48
CA ASN A 170 16.05 -5.49 5.79
C ASN A 170 15.40 -6.68 5.07
N GLN A 171 16.07 -7.31 4.09
CA GLN A 171 15.53 -8.47 3.38
C GLN A 171 15.07 -9.59 4.33
N PRO A 172 15.85 -10.02 5.35
CA PRO A 172 15.41 -11.10 6.24
C PRO A 172 14.13 -10.77 7.02
N PHE A 173 13.86 -9.50 7.28
CA PHE A 173 12.60 -9.06 7.89
C PHE A 173 11.44 -9.24 6.92
N TYR A 174 11.58 -8.79 5.68
CA TYR A 174 10.52 -8.91 4.68
C TYR A 174 10.28 -10.36 4.21
N GLU A 175 11.31 -11.19 4.22
CA GLU A 175 11.16 -12.64 4.01
C GLU A 175 10.28 -13.30 5.08
N LYS A 176 10.40 -12.88 6.35
CA LYS A 176 9.47 -13.30 7.43
C LYS A 176 8.04 -12.79 7.18
N CYS A 177 7.88 -11.70 6.41
CA CYS A 177 6.59 -11.19 5.95
C CYS A 177 6.10 -11.86 4.65
N GLU A 178 6.76 -12.97 4.20
CA GLU A 178 6.45 -13.75 2.98
C GLU A 178 6.77 -13.04 1.67
N PHE A 179 7.55 -11.95 1.70
CA PHE A 179 8.10 -11.36 0.49
C PHE A 179 9.31 -12.16 0.01
N LYS A 180 9.56 -12.08 -1.29
CA LYS A 180 10.73 -12.71 -1.92
C LYS A 180 11.46 -11.69 -2.76
N ARG A 181 12.79 -11.71 -2.73
CA ARG A 181 13.60 -10.90 -3.64
C ARG A 181 13.18 -11.16 -5.09
N LYS A 182 12.95 -10.10 -5.84
CA LYS A 182 12.48 -10.21 -7.22
C LYS A 182 13.38 -9.47 -8.20
N GLU A 183 13.51 -8.17 -8.04
CA GLU A 183 14.17 -7.28 -8.99
C GLU A 183 15.03 -6.26 -8.24
N VAL A 184 15.72 -5.41 -8.95
CA VAL A 184 16.57 -4.36 -8.38
C VAL A 184 15.87 -3.02 -8.54
N GLN A 185 15.81 -2.23 -7.48
CA GLN A 185 15.34 -0.85 -7.53
C GLN A 185 16.41 0.01 -8.21
N MET A 186 15.98 0.93 -9.05
CA MET A 186 16.81 1.99 -9.63
C MET A 186 16.17 3.34 -9.35
N ALA A 187 16.95 4.31 -8.88
CA ALA A 187 16.46 5.64 -8.52
C ALA A 187 17.22 6.73 -9.28
N ARG A 188 16.53 7.81 -9.61
CA ARG A 188 17.12 9.05 -10.11
C ARG A 188 16.58 10.23 -9.32
N TYR A 189 17.45 10.90 -8.58
CA TYR A 189 17.11 12.07 -7.78
C TYR A 189 17.15 13.33 -8.65
N PHE A 190 16.21 14.24 -8.44
CA PHE A 190 16.12 15.54 -9.15
C PHE A 190 16.39 16.72 -8.21
N ARG A 191 16.38 16.48 -6.90
CA ARG A 191 16.71 17.44 -5.83
C ARG A 191 17.37 16.67 -4.70
N ASP A 192 18.30 17.32 -4.03
CA ASP A 192 18.92 16.83 -2.78
C ASP A 192 18.00 17.10 -1.60
#